data_8ac604e2219b60c5ac5064c1e076621c
#
_entry.id   8ac604e2219b60c5ac5064c1e076621c
#
_cell.length_a   1.000
_cell.length_b   1.000
_cell.length_c   1.000
_cell.angle_alpha   90.00
_cell.angle_beta   90.00
_cell.angle_gamma   90.00
#
_symmetry.space_group_name_H-M   'P 1'
#
loop_
_entity.id
_entity.type
_entity.pdbx_description
1 polymer ?
#
loop_
_entity_poly.entity_id
_entity_poly.type
_entity_poly.pdbx_seq_one_letter_code
_entity_poly.pdbx_strand_id
1 'polypeptide(L)' 'MFIYEDNDQLKKELKKCIIDNGYTAKMICDKLGMLPQTYQTLINKKNFSFADMKRILDCMDMELYIDFVPVEQGEK' A
#
# COMPACT_ATOMS: atom_id res chain seq x y z
N MET A 1 10.68 6.55 0.52
CA MET A 1 9.89 7.20 -0.55
C MET A 1 10.27 6.64 -1.89
N PHE A 2 9.33 6.53 -2.81
CA PHE A 2 9.60 5.94 -4.11
C PHE A 2 8.77 6.65 -5.18
N ILE A 3 9.19 6.48 -6.43
CA ILE A 3 8.46 7.06 -7.55
C ILE A 3 7.47 6.01 -8.05
N TYR A 4 6.20 6.38 -8.11
CA TYR A 4 5.15 5.45 -8.54
C TYR A 4 5.30 5.12 -10.02
N GLU A 5 5.21 3.84 -10.34
CA GLU A 5 5.26 3.39 -11.72
C GLU A 5 4.01 2.61 -12.10
N ASP A 6 3.60 1.70 -11.25
CA ASP A 6 2.41 0.92 -11.53
C ASP A 6 1.89 0.28 -10.24
N ASN A 7 0.75 -0.39 -10.34
CA ASN A 7 0.13 -0.96 -9.15
C ASN A 7 0.90 -2.14 -8.57
N ASP A 8 1.64 -2.86 -9.39
CA ASP A 8 2.45 -3.95 -8.87
C ASP A 8 3.54 -3.42 -7.95
N GLN A 9 4.18 -2.34 -8.35
CA GLN A 9 5.18 -1.68 -7.52
C GLN A 9 4.55 -1.19 -6.24
N LEU A 10 3.36 -0.59 -6.34
CA LEU A 10 2.66 -0.06 -5.19
C LEU A 10 2.38 -1.15 -4.17
N LYS A 11 1.94 -2.32 -4.63
CA LYS A 11 1.66 -3.44 -3.75
C LYS A 11 2.93 -3.96 -3.10
N LYS A 12 4.03 -4.00 -3.82
CA LYS A 12 5.30 -4.44 -3.27
C LYS A 12 5.77 -3.50 -2.17
N GLU A 13 5.66 -2.21 -2.40
CA GLU A 13 6.07 -1.22 -1.41
C GLU A 13 5.20 -1.31 -0.16
N LEU A 14 3.91 -1.57 -0.35
CA LEU A 14 3.02 -1.75 0.78
C LEU A 14 3.38 -2.99 1.59
N LYS A 15 3.65 -4.11 0.92
CA LYS A 15 4.03 -5.33 1.61
C LYS A 15 5.33 -5.14 2.39
N LYS A 16 6.28 -4.44 1.79
CA LYS A 16 7.53 -4.14 2.46
C LYS A 16 7.31 -3.29 3.70
N CYS A 17 6.43 -2.30 3.59
CA CYS A 17 6.10 -1.42 4.70
C CYS A 17 5.48 -2.20 5.85
N ILE A 18 4.57 -3.12 5.53
CA ILE A 18 3.92 -3.93 6.54
C ILE A 18 4.95 -4.75 7.31
N ILE A 19 5.85 -5.41 6.59
CA ILE A 19 6.88 -6.25 7.21
C ILE A 19 7.85 -5.39 8.02
N ASP A 20 8.30 -4.29 7.45
CA ASP A 20 9.28 -3.42 8.10
C ASP A 20 8.76 -2.84 9.41
N ASN A 21 7.45 -2.72 9.52
CA ASN A 21 6.84 -2.17 10.73
C ASN A 21 6.34 -3.26 11.68
N GLY A 22 6.74 -4.49 11.43
CA GLY A 22 6.45 -5.58 12.36
C GLY A 22 5.03 -6.11 12.29
N TYR A 23 4.31 -5.84 11.22
CA TYR A 23 2.94 -6.33 11.07
C TYR A 23 2.91 -7.57 10.19
N THR A 24 1.85 -8.34 10.32
CA THR A 24 1.61 -9.50 9.47
C THR A 24 0.25 -9.32 8.80
N ALA A 25 0.02 -10.09 7.74
CA ALA A 25 -1.27 -10.06 7.07
C ALA A 25 -2.40 -10.39 8.04
N LYS A 26 -2.16 -11.33 8.96
CA LYS A 26 -3.18 -11.71 9.92
C LYS A 26 -3.54 -10.53 10.82
N MET A 27 -2.54 -9.78 11.27
CA MET A 27 -2.78 -8.62 12.11
C MET A 27 -3.61 -7.57 11.39
N ILE A 28 -3.31 -7.36 10.11
CA ILE A 28 -4.07 -6.40 9.30
C ILE A 28 -5.51 -6.88 9.13
N CYS A 29 -5.69 -8.17 8.82
CA CYS A 29 -7.03 -8.74 8.68
C CYS A 29 -7.84 -8.55 9.96
N ASP A 30 -7.23 -8.83 11.10
CA ASP A 30 -7.92 -8.69 12.37
C ASP A 30 -8.36 -7.24 12.61
N LYS A 31 -7.49 -6.30 12.31
CA LYS A 31 -7.80 -4.90 12.52
C LYS A 31 -8.87 -4.39 11.57
N LEU A 32 -8.89 -4.90 10.34
CA LEU A 32 -9.89 -4.50 9.36
C LEU A 32 -11.19 -5.27 9.54
N GLY A 33 -11.18 -6.31 10.35
CA GLY A 33 -12.37 -7.14 10.52
C GLY A 33 -12.70 -7.93 9.28
N MET A 34 -11.68 -8.36 8.53
CA MET A 34 -11.95 -9.11 7.31
C MET A 34 -11.26 -10.47 7.36
N LEU A 35 -11.82 -11.41 6.59
CA LEU A 35 -11.26 -12.74 6.51
C LEU A 35 -9.99 -12.72 5.66
N PRO A 36 -9.09 -13.66 5.89
CA PRO A 36 -7.86 -13.73 5.09
C PRO A 36 -8.11 -13.79 3.60
N GLN A 37 -9.15 -14.51 3.17
CA GLN A 37 -9.48 -14.60 1.75
C GLN A 37 -9.89 -13.25 1.20
N THR A 38 -10.66 -12.50 1.96
CA THR A 38 -11.10 -11.16 1.55
C THR A 38 -9.91 -10.22 1.43
N TYR A 39 -8.97 -10.33 2.37
CA TYR A 39 -7.77 -9.52 2.33
C TYR A 39 -6.93 -9.86 1.11
N GLN A 40 -6.79 -11.14 0.79
CA GLN A 40 -6.04 -11.55 -0.39
C GLN A 40 -6.68 -11.00 -1.66
N THR A 41 -8.01 -11.03 -1.72
CA THR A 41 -8.72 -10.47 -2.86
C THR A 41 -8.47 -8.96 -2.97
N LEU A 42 -8.49 -8.28 -1.85
CA LEU A 42 -8.23 -6.84 -1.82
C LEU A 42 -6.83 -6.52 -2.31
N ILE A 43 -5.83 -7.22 -1.79
CA ILE A 43 -4.45 -6.92 -2.10
C ILE A 43 -4.10 -7.30 -3.53
N ASN A 44 -4.82 -8.26 -4.11
CA ASN A 44 -4.57 -8.72 -5.46
C ASN A 44 -5.48 -8.11 -6.52
N LYS A 45 -6.27 -7.12 -6.12
CA LYS A 45 -7.14 -6.45 -7.08
C LYS A 45 -6.33 -5.83 -8.19
N LYS A 46 -6.86 -5.95 -9.42
CA LYS A 46 -6.23 -5.30 -10.52
C LYS A 46 -6.25 -3.80 -10.35
N ASN A 47 -7.34 -3.28 -9.79
CA ASN A 47 -7.52 -1.86 -9.60
C ASN A 47 -7.24 -1.44 -8.15
N PHE A 48 -6.21 -1.99 -7.56
CA PHE A 48 -5.82 -1.62 -6.21
C PHE A 48 -5.55 -0.11 -6.19
N SER A 49 -6.28 0.60 -5.36
CA SER A 49 -6.26 2.06 -5.39
C SER A 49 -5.57 2.64 -4.17
N PHE A 50 -5.34 3.95 -4.21
CA PHE A 50 -4.80 4.64 -3.05
C PHE A 50 -5.79 4.58 -1.88
N ALA A 51 -7.10 4.54 -2.17
CA ALA A 51 -8.09 4.40 -1.11
C ALA A 51 -7.95 3.04 -0.42
N ASP A 52 -7.70 1.99 -1.19
CA ASP A 52 -7.48 0.66 -0.62
C ASP A 52 -6.22 0.65 0.22
N MET A 53 -5.17 1.28 -0.27
CA MET A 53 -3.91 1.36 0.45
C MET A 53 -4.08 2.13 1.76
N LYS A 54 -4.85 3.23 1.72
CA LYS A 54 -5.08 4.02 2.91
C LYS A 54 -5.76 3.23 4.00
N ARG A 55 -6.71 2.37 3.64
CA ARG A 55 -7.39 1.54 4.63
C ARG A 55 -6.41 0.66 5.38
N ILE A 56 -5.45 0.09 4.65
CA ILE A 56 -4.45 -0.77 5.27
C ILE A 56 -3.48 0.03 6.12
N LEU A 57 -3.03 1.17 5.61
CA LEU A 57 -2.10 2.01 6.34
C LEU A 57 -2.71 2.56 7.63
N ASP A 58 -4.01 2.86 7.60
CA ASP A 58 -4.70 3.35 8.79
C ASP A 58 -4.63 2.32 9.91
N CYS A 59 -4.60 1.03 9.57
CA CYS A 59 -4.48 -0.03 10.58
C CYS A 59 -3.14 -0.01 11.28
N MET A 60 -2.14 0.58 10.66
CA MET A 60 -0.79 0.63 11.19
C MET A 60 -0.45 2.02 11.72
N ASP A 61 -1.45 2.89 11.84
CA ASP A 61 -1.25 4.27 12.29
C ASP A 61 -0.26 5.01 11.39
N MET A 62 -0.34 4.75 10.10
CA MET A 62 0.51 5.42 9.12
C MET A 62 -0.34 6.19 8.14
N GLU A 63 0.21 7.22 7.56
CA GLU A 63 -0.49 8.03 6.60
C GLU A 63 0.07 7.82 5.22
N LEU A 64 -0.79 7.91 4.21
CA LEU A 64 -0.34 7.88 2.83
C LEU A 64 -0.09 9.31 2.38
N TYR A 65 1.15 9.58 2.00
CA TYR A 65 1.53 10.91 1.57
C TYR A 65 1.78 10.88 0.06
N ILE A 66 1.12 11.76 -0.66
CA ILE A 66 1.25 11.83 -2.11
C ILE A 66 1.70 13.22 -2.50
N ASP A 67 2.66 13.30 -3.39
CA ASP A 67 3.16 14.56 -3.86
C ASP A 67 3.58 14.41 -5.32
N PHE A 68 3.72 15.52 -6.00
CA PHE A 68 4.15 15.53 -7.38
C PHE A 68 5.45 16.30 -7.46
N VAL A 69 6.46 15.71 -8.10
CA VAL A 69 7.75 16.36 -8.21
C VAL A 69 8.11 16.52 -9.68
N PRO A 70 8.82 17.56 -10.04
CA PRO A 70 9.22 17.74 -11.45
C PRO A 70 10.21 16.68 -11.86
N VAL A 71 10.19 16.36 -13.12
CA VAL A 71 11.15 15.43 -13.66
C VAL A 71 12.52 16.04 -13.55
N GLU A 72 13.46 15.25 -13.02
CA GLU A 72 14.73 15.81 -12.71
C GLU A 72 15.54 16.15 -13.87
N GLN A 73 15.51 15.43 -14.90
CA GLN A 73 16.32 15.63 -15.97
C GLN A 73 16.05 16.79 -16.67
N GLY A 74 15.00 17.35 -16.55
CA GLY A 74 14.74 18.52 -17.19
C GLY A 74 15.02 18.57 -18.62
N GLU A 75 15.48 17.63 -19.19
CA GLU A 75 15.69 17.66 -20.45
C GLU A 75 14.56 17.46 -21.10
N LYS A 76 13.97 17.69 -20.94
CA LYS A 76 13.01 17.48 -21.58
C LYS A 76 12.78 18.29 -22.13
#